data_2bde511c5005af685c2319444ed3c518
#
_entry.id   2bde511c5005af685c2319444ed3c518
#
_cell.length_a   1.000
_cell.length_b   1.000
_cell.length_c   1.000
_cell.angle_alpha   90.00
_cell.angle_beta   90.00
_cell.angle_gamma   90.00
#
_symmetry.space_group_name_H-M   'P 1'
#
loop_
_entity.id
_entity.type
_entity.pdbx_description
1 polymer ?
#
loop_
_entity_poly.entity_id
_entity_poly.type
_entity_poly.pdbx_seq_one_letter_code
_entity_poly.pdbx_strand_id
1 'polypeptide(L)'
;MQPTFEGPIVPPEMQRPRKQKNRWVLPAAGGLVVGLALGLGLGAATGNGASSSPLSEKKLNEMVASCGITSDGYSILDEGAAIKLDTKGEDSFDSGTSDYMAYLCMLNEIGVPETTQQKIGRTRALDGTQTDSWDGLTASWSYHPDSGSNILIEKDNSK
;
A
#
# COMPACT_ATOMS: atom_id res chain seq x y z
N MET A 1 -52.81 23.97 14.23
CA MET A 1 -51.66 24.80 13.83
C MET A 1 -50.42 23.92 13.95
N GLN A 2 -49.86 23.47 12.80
CA GLN A 2 -48.64 22.68 12.78
C GLN A 2 -47.44 23.60 12.60
N PRO A 3 -46.36 23.46 13.38
CA PRO A 3 -45.15 24.24 13.18
C PRO A 3 -44.40 23.72 11.93
N THR A 4 -44.18 24.62 10.99
CA THR A 4 -43.33 24.40 9.81
C THR A 4 -41.88 24.41 10.28
N PHE A 5 -41.20 23.25 10.20
CA PHE A 5 -39.75 23.15 10.42
C PHE A 5 -39.03 23.67 9.17
N GLU A 6 -38.52 24.89 9.22
CA GLU A 6 -37.54 25.37 8.27
C GLU A 6 -36.19 24.70 8.59
N GLY A 7 -35.72 23.86 7.68
CA GLY A 7 -34.39 23.25 7.78
C GLY A 7 -33.28 24.31 7.68
N PRO A 8 -32.07 24.02 8.19
CA PRO A 8 -30.93 24.94 8.18
C PRO A 8 -30.56 25.34 6.76
N ILE A 9 -30.46 26.67 6.52
CA ILE A 9 -30.02 27.23 5.24
C ILE A 9 -28.51 26.93 5.08
N VAL A 10 -28.16 26.06 4.14
CA VAL A 10 -26.77 25.72 3.81
C VAL A 10 -26.22 26.82 2.88
N PRO A 11 -25.11 27.51 3.24
CA PRO A 11 -24.48 28.51 2.38
C PRO A 11 -24.09 27.95 1.02
N PRO A 12 -24.19 28.73 -0.09
CA PRO A 12 -23.92 28.25 -1.45
C PRO A 12 -22.48 27.76 -1.71
N GLU A 13 -21.53 28.17 -0.89
CA GLU A 13 -20.11 27.76 -0.97
C GLU A 13 -19.88 26.29 -0.55
N MET A 14 -20.83 25.64 0.12
CA MET A 14 -20.70 24.22 0.50
C MET A 14 -21.31 23.26 -0.52
N GLN A 15 -21.81 23.74 -1.65
CA GLN A 15 -22.33 22.89 -2.70
C GLN A 15 -21.16 22.35 -3.54
N ARG A 16 -20.88 21.04 -3.43
CA ARG A 16 -19.83 20.36 -4.21
C ARG A 16 -20.17 20.48 -5.71
N PRO A 17 -19.21 20.92 -6.57
CA PRO A 17 -19.45 20.96 -8.01
C PRO A 17 -19.69 19.55 -8.56
N ARG A 18 -20.77 19.37 -9.32
CA ARG A 18 -21.05 18.13 -10.04
C ARG A 18 -19.94 17.88 -11.06
N LYS A 19 -19.26 16.73 -10.96
CA LYS A 19 -18.32 16.26 -11.96
C LYS A 19 -19.00 16.14 -13.32
N GLN A 20 -18.66 17.02 -14.25
CA GLN A 20 -19.03 16.95 -15.64
C GLN A 20 -18.29 15.78 -16.30
N LYS A 21 -19.03 14.78 -16.80
CA LYS A 21 -18.46 13.69 -17.62
C LYS A 21 -18.12 14.27 -19.00
N ASN A 22 -16.85 14.55 -19.22
CA ASN A 22 -16.35 14.86 -20.56
C ASN A 22 -16.42 13.60 -21.42
N ARG A 23 -17.39 13.56 -22.33
CA ARG A 23 -17.44 12.60 -23.44
C ARG A 23 -16.41 13.08 -24.47
N TRP A 24 -15.24 12.48 -24.44
CA TRP A 24 -14.25 12.63 -25.51
C TRP A 24 -14.76 11.82 -26.71
N VAL A 25 -15.08 12.53 -27.78
CA VAL A 25 -15.37 11.98 -29.12
C VAL A 25 -14.04 11.92 -29.85
N LEU A 26 -13.58 10.69 -30.17
CA LEU A 26 -12.40 10.46 -30.98
C LEU A 26 -12.77 10.68 -32.47
N PRO A 27 -12.02 11.48 -33.25
CA PRO A 27 -12.11 11.42 -34.71
C PRO A 27 -11.29 10.25 -35.23
N ALA A 28 -11.93 9.38 -36.00
CA ALA A 28 -11.28 8.38 -36.81
C ALA A 28 -10.65 9.08 -38.03
N ALA A 29 -9.34 8.98 -38.19
CA ALA A 29 -8.67 9.31 -39.46
C ALA A 29 -7.74 8.16 -39.82
N GLY A 30 -8.03 7.50 -40.90
CA GLY A 30 -7.29 6.40 -41.47
C GLY A 30 -5.93 6.83 -42.04
N GLY A 31 -4.99 5.91 -41.94
CA GLY A 31 -3.67 6.01 -42.54
C GLY A 31 -3.08 4.63 -42.77
N LEU A 32 -3.30 4.08 -43.94
CA LEU A 32 -2.74 2.82 -44.43
C LEU A 32 -1.34 3.10 -44.93
N VAL A 33 -0.29 2.63 -44.25
CA VAL A 33 1.08 2.59 -44.82
C VAL A 33 1.57 1.16 -44.77
N VAL A 34 1.64 0.58 -45.97
CA VAL A 34 2.29 -0.70 -46.24
C VAL A 34 3.80 -0.44 -46.27
N GLY A 35 4.50 -0.99 -45.29
CA GLY A 35 5.95 -1.01 -45.22
C GLY A 35 6.46 -2.43 -45.03
N LEU A 36 6.81 -3.10 -46.10
CA LEU A 36 7.40 -4.43 -46.15
C LEU A 36 8.92 -4.28 -45.94
N ALA A 37 9.42 -4.66 -44.77
CA ALA A 37 10.85 -4.81 -44.58
C ALA A 37 11.12 -6.14 -43.83
N LEU A 38 11.73 -7.04 -44.56
CA LEU A 38 12.29 -8.32 -44.09
C LEU A 38 13.40 -8.05 -43.06
N GLY A 39 13.18 -8.47 -41.84
CA GLY A 39 14.18 -8.49 -40.79
C GLY A 39 14.04 -9.79 -40.01
N LEU A 40 14.82 -10.81 -40.37
CA LEU A 40 15.01 -12.01 -39.54
C LEU A 40 15.77 -11.65 -38.27
N GLY A 41 15.06 -11.55 -37.17
CA GLY A 41 15.61 -11.42 -35.83
C GLY A 41 14.87 -12.36 -34.89
N LEU A 42 15.41 -13.57 -34.70
CA LEU A 42 15.01 -14.50 -33.65
C LEU A 42 15.29 -13.85 -32.29
N GLY A 43 14.26 -13.30 -31.70
CA GLY A 43 14.26 -12.82 -30.32
C GLY A 43 12.88 -13.04 -29.75
N ALA A 44 12.54 -14.30 -29.48
CA ALA A 44 11.37 -14.62 -28.65
C ALA A 44 11.68 -14.21 -27.20
N ALA A 45 11.65 -12.92 -26.93
CA ALA A 45 11.45 -12.44 -25.58
C ALA A 45 9.94 -12.55 -25.31
N THR A 46 9.49 -13.75 -24.97
CA THR A 46 8.26 -13.92 -24.20
C THR A 46 8.50 -13.22 -22.87
N GLY A 47 8.31 -11.91 -22.86
CA GLY A 47 8.19 -11.15 -21.65
C GLY A 47 6.93 -11.64 -20.94
N ASN A 48 7.05 -12.74 -20.21
CA ASN A 48 6.19 -12.95 -19.04
C ASN A 48 6.42 -11.71 -18.18
N GLY A 49 5.46 -10.78 -18.24
CA GLY A 49 5.28 -9.79 -17.23
C GLY A 49 4.88 -10.50 -15.93
N ALA A 50 5.82 -11.27 -15.40
CA ALA A 50 5.79 -11.62 -14.00
C ALA A 50 5.92 -10.29 -13.28
N SER A 51 4.79 -9.75 -12.85
CA SER A 51 4.73 -8.73 -11.82
C SER A 51 5.50 -9.35 -10.65
N SER A 52 6.79 -9.03 -10.57
CA SER A 52 7.64 -9.54 -9.49
C SER A 52 7.11 -8.89 -8.22
N SER A 53 6.25 -9.63 -7.52
CA SER A 53 5.79 -9.21 -6.20
C SER A 53 7.02 -8.75 -5.40
N PRO A 54 6.95 -7.58 -4.76
CA PRO A 54 8.05 -7.10 -3.92
C PRO A 54 8.34 -8.08 -2.77
N LEU A 55 7.39 -8.95 -2.43
CA LEU A 55 7.52 -9.96 -1.38
C LEU A 55 7.98 -11.30 -1.96
N SER A 56 9.07 -11.81 -1.45
CA SER A 56 9.55 -13.19 -1.53
C SER A 56 10.51 -13.41 -0.36
N GLU A 57 10.61 -14.62 0.14
CA GLU A 57 11.45 -14.93 1.31
C GLU A 57 12.88 -14.42 1.15
N LYS A 58 13.51 -14.70 -0.01
CA LYS A 58 14.87 -14.23 -0.32
C LYS A 58 14.97 -12.70 -0.23
N LYS A 59 14.04 -11.98 -0.88
CA LYS A 59 14.05 -10.52 -0.93
C LYS A 59 13.79 -9.91 0.46
N LEU A 60 12.87 -10.49 1.23
CA LEU A 60 12.60 -10.05 2.60
C LEU A 60 13.83 -10.25 3.50
N ASN A 61 14.52 -11.37 3.39
CA ASN A 61 15.78 -11.59 4.13
C ASN A 61 16.88 -10.59 3.74
N GLU A 62 16.99 -10.22 2.46
CA GLU A 62 17.91 -9.17 2.01
C GLU A 62 17.57 -7.80 2.60
N MET A 63 16.27 -7.42 2.63
CA MET A 63 15.79 -6.18 3.25
C MET A 63 16.05 -6.15 4.76
N VAL A 64 15.73 -7.24 5.45
CA VAL A 64 16.01 -7.40 6.89
C VAL A 64 17.49 -7.19 7.18
N ALA A 65 18.37 -7.80 6.39
CA ALA A 65 19.82 -7.65 6.55
C ALA A 65 20.29 -6.22 6.27
N SER A 66 19.75 -5.56 5.25
CA SER A 66 20.13 -4.19 4.88
C SER A 66 19.64 -3.15 5.88
N CYS A 67 18.42 -3.34 6.41
CA CYS A 67 17.85 -2.43 7.40
C CYS A 67 18.32 -2.68 8.83
N GLY A 68 18.91 -3.84 9.09
CA GLY A 68 19.43 -4.18 10.42
C GLY A 68 18.35 -4.35 11.48
N ILE A 69 17.09 -4.63 11.08
CA ILE A 69 16.02 -4.88 12.03
C ILE A 69 16.25 -6.18 12.80
N THR A 70 16.04 -6.13 14.10
CA THR A 70 16.23 -7.33 14.97
C THR A 70 15.07 -8.31 14.80
N SER A 71 15.32 -9.59 15.13
CA SER A 71 14.32 -10.67 15.02
C SER A 71 13.03 -10.43 15.79
N ASP A 72 13.06 -9.59 16.81
CA ASP A 72 11.87 -9.25 17.59
C ASP A 72 10.95 -8.28 16.86
N GLY A 73 11.49 -7.55 15.87
CA GLY A 73 10.76 -6.53 15.10
C GLY A 73 10.09 -7.02 13.83
N TYR A 74 10.28 -8.30 13.44
CA TYR A 74 9.66 -8.82 12.22
C TYR A 74 9.39 -10.32 12.28
N SER A 75 8.49 -10.80 11.42
CA SER A 75 8.29 -12.21 11.12
C SER A 75 7.94 -12.38 9.65
N ILE A 76 8.69 -13.24 8.94
CA ILE A 76 8.37 -13.61 7.56
C ILE A 76 7.41 -14.79 7.62
N LEU A 77 6.29 -14.69 6.91
CA LEU A 77 5.18 -15.63 6.93
C LEU A 77 4.94 -16.19 5.52
N ASP A 78 4.33 -17.37 5.46
CA ASP A 78 3.86 -17.99 4.22
C ASP A 78 4.93 -18.01 3.12
N GLU A 79 6.14 -18.49 3.47
CA GLU A 79 7.27 -18.60 2.54
C GLU A 79 7.63 -17.26 1.83
N GLY A 80 7.43 -16.15 2.54
CA GLY A 80 7.68 -14.79 2.03
C GLY A 80 6.51 -14.18 1.26
N ALA A 81 5.31 -14.75 1.36
CA ALA A 81 4.09 -14.11 0.83
C ALA A 81 3.59 -12.98 1.73
N ALA A 82 3.98 -12.99 3.00
CA ALA A 82 3.64 -11.94 3.96
C ALA A 82 4.81 -11.66 4.91
N ILE A 83 4.81 -10.46 5.48
CA ILE A 83 5.71 -10.04 6.56
C ILE A 83 4.92 -9.30 7.63
N LYS A 84 5.15 -9.65 8.89
CA LYS A 84 4.73 -8.87 10.05
C LYS A 84 5.88 -7.97 10.49
N LEU A 85 5.59 -6.71 10.75
CA LEU A 85 6.50 -5.77 11.42
C LEU A 85 5.90 -5.39 12.76
N ASP A 86 6.74 -5.31 13.79
CA ASP A 86 6.34 -5.11 15.17
C ASP A 86 7.26 -4.09 15.84
N THR A 87 6.69 -3.01 16.37
CA THR A 87 7.43 -2.04 17.17
C THR A 87 7.15 -2.26 18.65
N LYS A 88 8.17 -2.04 19.48
CA LYS A 88 8.02 -2.19 20.92
C LYS A 88 7.09 -1.13 21.50
N GLY A 89 6.14 -1.56 22.35
CA GLY A 89 5.30 -0.70 23.17
C GLY A 89 5.92 -0.33 24.51
N GLU A 90 5.09 0.21 25.41
CA GLU A 90 5.51 0.64 26.75
C GLU A 90 5.60 -0.52 27.75
N ASP A 91 4.96 -1.67 27.45
CA ASP A 91 5.05 -2.85 28.31
C ASP A 91 6.48 -3.41 28.31
N SER A 92 7.01 -3.65 29.49
CA SER A 92 8.37 -4.20 29.65
C SER A 92 8.54 -5.62 29.12
N PHE A 93 7.44 -6.38 29.01
CA PHE A 93 7.42 -7.74 28.46
C PHE A 93 7.07 -7.78 26.97
N ASP A 94 6.75 -6.63 26.38
CA ASP A 94 6.46 -6.56 24.95
C ASP A 94 7.72 -6.84 24.13
N SER A 95 7.54 -7.65 23.08
CA SER A 95 8.53 -7.86 22.03
C SER A 95 8.31 -6.83 20.92
N GLY A 96 9.24 -6.67 20.05
CA GLY A 96 9.16 -5.70 18.98
C GLY A 96 10.42 -4.86 18.91
N THR A 97 10.68 -4.25 17.76
CA THR A 97 11.87 -3.41 17.63
C THR A 97 11.68 -2.07 18.31
N SER A 98 12.68 -1.64 19.08
CA SER A 98 12.81 -0.27 19.56
C SER A 98 13.57 0.62 18.55
N ASP A 99 14.16 0.03 17.51
CA ASP A 99 14.85 0.77 16.46
C ASP A 99 13.85 1.24 15.40
N TYR A 100 13.34 2.45 15.61
CA TYR A 100 12.38 3.07 14.71
C TYR A 100 12.98 3.36 13.31
N MET A 101 14.29 3.56 13.19
CA MET A 101 14.94 3.79 11.89
C MET A 101 15.02 2.49 11.07
N ALA A 102 15.34 1.37 11.72
CA ALA A 102 15.28 0.06 11.08
C ALA A 102 13.86 -0.28 10.62
N TYR A 103 12.85 0.01 11.43
CA TYR A 103 11.45 -0.17 11.09
C TYR A 103 11.04 0.69 9.87
N LEU A 104 11.37 1.99 9.85
CA LEU A 104 11.09 2.86 8.69
C LEU A 104 11.83 2.41 7.43
N CYS A 105 13.07 1.92 7.58
CA CYS A 105 13.84 1.34 6.48
C CYS A 105 13.06 0.17 5.87
N MET A 106 12.53 -0.74 6.68
CA MET A 106 11.72 -1.87 6.20
C MET A 106 10.48 -1.40 5.43
N LEU A 107 9.74 -0.40 5.92
CA LEU A 107 8.57 0.14 5.20
C LEU A 107 8.97 0.71 3.82
N ASN A 108 10.12 1.40 3.74
CA ASN A 108 10.61 1.95 2.48
C ASN A 108 11.07 0.86 1.50
N GLU A 109 11.82 -0.14 1.97
CA GLU A 109 12.33 -1.24 1.15
C GLU A 109 11.17 -2.13 0.60
N ILE A 110 10.11 -2.32 1.37
CA ILE A 110 8.89 -3.02 0.93
C ILE A 110 8.11 -2.17 -0.10
N GLY A 111 8.36 -0.86 -0.14
CA GLY A 111 7.68 0.07 -1.04
C GLY A 111 6.34 0.56 -0.50
N VAL A 112 6.20 0.65 0.83
CA VAL A 112 4.99 1.23 1.44
C VAL A 112 4.88 2.71 1.06
N PRO A 113 3.78 3.16 0.44
CA PRO A 113 3.61 4.55 0.05
C PRO A 113 3.73 5.51 1.25
N GLU A 114 4.33 6.68 1.03
CA GLU A 114 4.47 7.69 2.08
C GLU A 114 3.12 8.05 2.73
N THR A 115 2.06 8.13 1.93
CA THR A 115 0.70 8.39 2.43
C THR A 115 0.22 7.30 3.39
N THR A 116 0.55 6.04 3.13
CA THR A 116 0.24 4.90 4.00
C THR A 116 1.09 4.95 5.26
N GLN A 117 2.39 5.24 5.15
CA GLN A 117 3.27 5.42 6.31
C GLN A 117 2.75 6.55 7.23
N GLN A 118 2.25 7.65 6.66
CA GLN A 118 1.61 8.73 7.43
C GLN A 118 0.31 8.29 8.13
N LYS A 119 -0.49 7.40 7.52
CA LYS A 119 -1.67 6.82 8.16
C LYS A 119 -1.26 5.94 9.33
N ILE A 120 -0.26 5.08 9.14
CA ILE A 120 0.30 4.22 10.19
C ILE A 120 0.75 5.06 11.40
N GLY A 121 1.57 6.09 11.15
CA GLY A 121 2.10 6.95 12.22
C GLY A 121 1.06 7.82 12.94
N ARG A 122 -0.16 7.95 12.41
CA ARG A 122 -1.27 8.69 13.05
C ARG A 122 -2.29 7.80 13.71
N THR A 123 -2.17 6.48 13.54
CA THR A 123 -3.13 5.53 14.09
C THR A 123 -3.04 5.52 15.62
N ARG A 124 -4.19 5.59 16.26
CA ARG A 124 -4.32 5.58 17.72
C ARG A 124 -4.99 4.28 18.18
N ALA A 125 -4.85 3.94 19.43
CA ALA A 125 -5.46 2.73 20.02
C ALA A 125 -6.97 2.63 19.79
N LEU A 126 -7.68 3.76 19.73
CA LEU A 126 -9.13 3.79 19.51
C LEU A 126 -9.56 3.68 18.04
N ASP A 127 -8.62 3.80 17.12
CA ASP A 127 -8.93 3.73 15.69
C ASP A 127 -9.10 2.28 15.20
N GLY A 128 -8.71 1.30 16.03
CA GLY A 128 -8.77 -0.13 15.70
C GLY A 128 -7.83 -0.50 14.55
N THR A 129 -8.13 -1.60 13.87
CA THR A 129 -7.35 -2.05 12.72
C THR A 129 -7.68 -1.21 11.49
N GLN A 130 -6.62 -0.69 10.87
CA GLN A 130 -6.67 0.08 9.63
C GLN A 130 -6.12 -0.78 8.48
N THR A 131 -6.50 -0.48 7.24
CA THR A 131 -6.04 -1.20 6.04
C THR A 131 -5.74 -0.23 4.91
N ASP A 132 -4.79 -0.61 4.05
CA ASP A 132 -4.50 0.08 2.79
C ASP A 132 -3.94 -0.92 1.78
N SER A 133 -3.99 -0.59 0.48
CA SER A 133 -3.50 -1.47 -0.58
C SER A 133 -2.77 -0.68 -1.66
N TRP A 134 -1.67 -1.24 -2.17
CA TRP A 134 -0.85 -0.66 -3.26
C TRP A 134 -0.11 -1.77 -4.00
N ASP A 135 0.12 -1.62 -5.27
CA ASP A 135 0.99 -2.46 -6.12
C ASP A 135 0.83 -3.97 -5.91
N GLY A 136 -0.39 -4.45 -5.65
CA GLY A 136 -0.68 -5.87 -5.40
C GLY A 136 -0.28 -6.34 -4.00
N LEU A 137 -0.10 -5.42 -3.07
CA LEU A 137 0.07 -5.66 -1.64
C LEU A 137 -1.10 -5.07 -0.87
N THR A 138 -1.41 -5.69 0.26
CA THR A 138 -2.34 -5.18 1.27
C THR A 138 -1.63 -5.14 2.61
N ALA A 139 -1.76 -4.01 3.30
CA ALA A 139 -1.35 -3.89 4.69
C ALA A 139 -2.56 -3.76 5.60
N SER A 140 -2.47 -4.41 6.74
CA SER A 140 -3.36 -4.18 7.88
C SER A 140 -2.52 -3.86 9.11
N TRP A 141 -2.93 -2.86 9.88
CA TRP A 141 -2.17 -2.44 11.06
C TRP A 141 -3.07 -1.94 12.18
N SER A 142 -2.54 -2.02 13.39
CA SER A 142 -3.12 -1.44 14.59
C SER A 142 -2.02 -0.86 15.47
N TYR A 143 -2.40 0.00 16.39
CA TYR A 143 -1.53 0.56 17.40
C TYR A 143 -2.12 0.39 18.79
N HIS A 144 -1.29 0.03 19.74
CA HIS A 144 -1.63 0.07 21.17
C HIS A 144 -0.43 0.59 21.97
N PRO A 145 -0.62 1.44 22.99
CA PRO A 145 0.51 1.96 23.78
C PRO A 145 1.39 0.86 24.35
N ASP A 146 0.79 -0.21 24.89
CA ASP A 146 1.51 -1.29 25.54
C ASP A 146 2.26 -2.22 24.58
N SER A 147 1.78 -2.36 23.32
CA SER A 147 2.34 -3.29 22.33
C SER A 147 2.77 -2.65 21.02
N GLY A 148 2.89 -1.32 21.00
CA GLY A 148 3.39 -0.59 19.85
C GLY A 148 2.50 -0.69 18.61
N SER A 149 3.14 -0.59 17.45
CA SER A 149 2.52 -0.69 16.14
C SER A 149 2.76 -2.08 15.56
N ASN A 150 1.69 -2.79 15.26
CA ASN A 150 1.71 -4.11 14.62
C ASN A 150 1.19 -3.99 13.20
N ILE A 151 1.99 -4.37 12.20
CA ILE A 151 1.66 -4.29 10.78
C ILE A 151 1.83 -5.66 10.15
N LEU A 152 0.81 -6.12 9.44
CA LEU A 152 0.90 -7.25 8.52
C LEU A 152 0.83 -6.72 7.08
N ILE A 153 1.81 -7.08 6.26
CA ILE A 153 1.84 -6.77 4.83
C ILE A 153 1.86 -8.09 4.07
N GLU A 154 0.91 -8.27 3.18
CA GLU A 154 0.71 -9.50 2.44
C GLU A 154 0.44 -9.24 0.95
N LYS A 155 0.65 -10.26 0.12
CA LYS A 155 0.25 -10.21 -1.28
C LYS A 155 -1.28 -10.14 -1.37
N ASP A 156 -1.77 -9.21 -2.19
CA ASP A 156 -3.20 -9.16 -2.51
C ASP A 156 -3.58 -10.33 -3.43
N ASN A 157 -4.28 -11.31 -2.87
CA ASN A 157 -4.77 -12.48 -3.58
C ASN A 157 -6.20 -12.28 -4.14
N SER A 158 -6.72 -11.05 -4.15
CA SER A 158 -8.11 -10.74 -4.52
C SER A 158 -8.36 -10.62 -6.04
N LYS A 159 -7.59 -11.37 -6.87
CA LYS A 159 -7.83 -11.45 -8.33
C LYS A 159 -8.43 -12.77 -8.73
#